data_1c5047f91cff33dd03e033232ee761ad
#
_entry.id   1c5047f91cff33dd03e033232ee761ad
#
_cell.length_a   1.000
_cell.length_b   1.000
_cell.length_c   1.000
_cell.angle_alpha   90.00
_cell.angle_beta   90.00
_cell.angle_gamma   90.00
#
_symmetry.space_group_name_H-M   'P 1'
#
loop_
_entity.id
_entity.type
_entity.pdbx_description
1 polymer ?
#
loop_
_entity_poly.entity_id
_entity_poly.type
_entity_poly.pdbx_seq_one_letter_code
_entity_poly.pdbx_strand_id
1 'polypeptide(L)'
;MYALVHHQISKPAEFLGIVQAGEKFPEGYEVLAFLPEVSHTAATCIWEAPDTTSLKNLLDPILGNTSINTYQVIDEALAQGLSKLKEAEMHA
;
A
#
# COMPACT_ATOMS: atom_id res chain seq x y z
N MET A 1 -8.07 10.49 -1.02
CA MET A 1 -8.72 9.49 -0.14
C MET A 1 -7.67 8.53 0.38
N TYR A 2 -8.01 7.78 1.40
CA TYR A 2 -7.13 6.76 1.96
C TYR A 2 -7.68 5.38 1.65
N ALA A 3 -6.78 4.46 1.33
CA ALA A 3 -7.14 3.08 0.98
C ALA A 3 -6.33 2.09 1.81
N LEU A 4 -6.99 1.02 2.19
CA LEU A 4 -6.34 -0.14 2.78
C LEU A 4 -6.16 -1.16 1.67
N VAL A 5 -4.91 -1.56 1.44
CA VAL A 5 -4.58 -2.52 0.39
C VAL A 5 -4.06 -3.79 1.06
N HIS A 6 -4.76 -4.89 0.85
CA HIS A 6 -4.32 -6.19 1.35
C HIS A 6 -3.66 -6.96 0.22
N HIS A 7 -2.47 -7.51 0.48
CA HIS A 7 -1.70 -8.31 -0.45
C HIS A 7 -1.68 -9.77 0.02
N GLN A 8 -2.15 -10.68 -0.82
CA GLN A 8 -1.94 -12.10 -0.64
C GLN A 8 -0.74 -12.49 -1.50
N ILE A 9 0.37 -12.84 -0.87
CA ILE A 9 1.68 -12.94 -1.53
C ILE A 9 1.98 -14.40 -1.85
N SER A 10 2.19 -14.69 -3.14
CA SER A 10 2.56 -16.02 -3.61
C SER A 10 4.06 -16.18 -3.85
N LYS A 11 4.77 -15.06 -4.05
CA LYS A 11 6.22 -15.04 -4.30
C LYS A 11 6.89 -14.04 -3.37
N PRO A 12 7.10 -14.41 -2.09
CA PRO A 12 7.54 -13.46 -1.06
C PRO A 12 8.87 -12.75 -1.38
N ALA A 13 9.87 -13.48 -1.85
CA ALA A 13 11.17 -12.87 -2.14
C ALA A 13 11.08 -11.83 -3.26
N GLU A 14 10.33 -12.13 -4.32
CA GLU A 14 10.12 -11.21 -5.43
C GLU A 14 9.30 -10.00 -4.99
N PHE A 15 8.22 -10.22 -4.24
CA PHE A 15 7.36 -9.15 -3.72
C PHE A 15 8.18 -8.18 -2.85
N LEU A 16 8.93 -8.70 -1.89
CA LEU A 16 9.74 -7.87 -1.01
C LEU A 16 10.85 -7.15 -1.78
N GLY A 17 11.41 -7.78 -2.80
CA GLY A 17 12.39 -7.14 -3.66
C GLY A 17 11.83 -5.92 -4.39
N ILE A 18 10.60 -6.01 -4.87
CA ILE A 18 9.91 -4.88 -5.52
C ILE A 18 9.69 -3.74 -4.52
N VAL A 19 9.19 -4.07 -3.32
CA VAL A 19 8.95 -3.06 -2.27
C VAL A 19 10.26 -2.38 -1.85
N GLN A 20 11.31 -3.15 -1.67
CA GLN A 20 12.61 -2.63 -1.22
C GLN A 20 13.34 -1.83 -2.30
N ALA A 21 12.98 -2.00 -3.57
CA ALA A 21 13.56 -1.24 -4.67
C ALA A 21 13.23 0.26 -4.57
N GLY A 22 12.24 0.65 -3.77
CA GLY A 22 11.94 2.05 -3.49
C GLY A 22 11.38 2.78 -4.69
N GLU A 23 10.44 2.18 -5.39
CA GLU A 23 9.82 2.79 -6.56
C GLU A 23 9.22 4.16 -6.25
N LYS A 24 9.40 5.11 -7.16
CA LYS A 24 8.79 6.42 -7.03
C LYS A 24 7.40 6.41 -7.66
N PHE A 25 6.44 7.00 -6.96
CA PHE A 25 5.06 7.06 -7.40
C PHE A 25 4.71 8.47 -7.87
N PRO A 26 3.72 8.59 -8.78
CA PRO A 26 3.25 9.90 -9.22
C PRO A 26 2.75 10.75 -8.05
N GLU A 27 2.71 12.06 -8.26
CA GLU A 27 2.12 12.98 -7.30
C GLU A 27 0.67 12.58 -6.99
N GLY A 28 0.29 12.65 -5.73
CA GLY A 28 -1.03 12.24 -5.25
C GLY A 28 -1.09 10.81 -4.75
N TYR A 29 -0.01 10.04 -4.87
CA TYR A 29 0.08 8.66 -4.38
C TYR A 29 1.18 8.58 -3.31
N GLU A 30 0.81 8.17 -2.13
CA GLU A 30 1.74 8.01 -1.01
C GLU A 30 1.42 6.75 -0.22
N VAL A 31 2.45 5.96 0.07
CA VAL A 31 2.30 4.86 1.03
C VAL A 31 2.56 5.41 2.43
N LEU A 32 1.58 5.25 3.32
CA LEU A 32 1.68 5.72 4.69
C LEU A 32 2.19 4.62 5.63
N ALA A 33 1.92 3.38 5.31
CA ALA A 33 2.37 2.23 6.10
C ALA A 33 2.46 0.99 5.22
N PHE A 34 3.46 0.17 5.48
CA PHE A 34 3.61 -1.16 4.90
C PHE A 34 3.79 -2.15 6.05
N LEU A 35 2.84 -3.06 6.21
CA LEU A 35 2.74 -3.93 7.36
C LEU A 35 2.76 -5.39 6.91
N PRO A 36 3.96 -5.98 6.68
CA PRO A 36 4.04 -7.38 6.29
C PRO A 36 3.80 -8.30 7.50
N GLU A 37 3.15 -9.44 7.24
CA GLU A 37 3.06 -10.49 8.25
C GLU A 37 4.40 -11.20 8.39
N VAL A 38 4.64 -11.80 9.55
CA VAL A 38 5.87 -12.55 9.83
C VAL A 38 6.07 -13.70 8.84
N SER A 39 4.99 -14.31 8.37
CA SER A 39 5.02 -15.38 7.37
C SER A 39 5.52 -14.93 6.01
N HIS A 40 5.47 -13.64 5.71
CA HIS A 40 5.74 -13.03 4.39
C HIS A 40 4.78 -13.51 3.29
N THR A 41 3.67 -14.13 3.65
CA THR A 41 2.64 -14.56 2.69
C THR A 41 1.47 -13.59 2.61
N ALA A 42 1.48 -12.55 3.44
CA ALA A 42 0.49 -11.49 3.41
C ALA A 42 1.10 -10.18 3.89
N ALA A 43 0.54 -9.08 3.44
CA ALA A 43 0.90 -7.75 3.90
C ALA A 43 -0.31 -6.83 3.75
N THR A 44 -0.31 -5.75 4.53
CA THR A 44 -1.32 -4.71 4.43
C THR A 44 -0.62 -3.38 4.28
N CYS A 45 -1.09 -2.57 3.32
CA CYS A 45 -0.59 -1.20 3.13
C CYS A 45 -1.71 -0.20 3.37
N ILE A 46 -1.33 0.98 3.83
CA ILE A 46 -2.23 2.13 3.89
C ILE A 46 -1.69 3.17 2.92
N TRP A 47 -2.55 3.60 2.00
CA TRP A 47 -2.20 4.52 0.93
C TRP A 47 -3.06 5.77 0.97
N GLU A 48 -2.47 6.89 0.57
CA GLU A 48 -3.20 8.05 0.10
C GLU A 48 -3.16 8.04 -1.43
N ALA A 49 -4.32 8.20 -2.07
CA ALA A 49 -4.44 8.16 -3.52
C ALA A 49 -5.70 8.92 -3.96
N PRO A 50 -5.84 9.27 -5.26
CA PRO A 50 -7.04 9.93 -5.75
C PRO A 50 -8.29 9.06 -5.62
N ASP A 51 -8.19 7.78 -6.01
CA ASP A 51 -9.27 6.79 -5.92
C ASP A 51 -8.70 5.38 -5.99
N THR A 52 -9.56 4.38 -5.70
CA THR A 52 -9.09 2.99 -5.68
C THR A 52 -8.80 2.44 -7.06
N THR A 53 -9.53 2.87 -8.08
CA THR A 53 -9.31 2.40 -9.46
C THR A 53 -7.92 2.80 -9.95
N SER A 54 -7.55 4.08 -9.75
CA SER A 54 -6.23 4.58 -10.13
C SER A 54 -5.12 3.88 -9.35
N LEU A 55 -5.34 3.65 -8.05
CA LEU A 55 -4.36 2.96 -7.20
C LEU A 55 -4.15 1.52 -7.66
N LYS A 56 -5.23 0.80 -7.96
CA LYS A 56 -5.15 -0.56 -8.50
C LYS A 56 -4.39 -0.57 -9.83
N ASN A 57 -4.71 0.34 -10.73
CA ASN A 57 -4.04 0.43 -12.03
C ASN A 57 -2.56 0.78 -11.90
N LEU A 58 -2.18 1.45 -10.84
CA LEU A 58 -0.77 1.75 -10.54
C LEU A 58 -0.05 0.53 -9.97
N LEU A 59 -0.63 -0.10 -8.95
CA LEU A 59 0.06 -1.13 -8.16
C LEU A 59 0.04 -2.52 -8.78
N ASP A 60 -1.08 -2.96 -9.35
CA ASP A 60 -1.20 -4.31 -9.87
C ASP A 60 -0.14 -4.62 -10.94
N PRO A 61 0.14 -3.73 -11.92
CA PRO A 61 1.20 -4.00 -12.89
C PRO A 61 2.61 -4.06 -12.26
N ILE A 62 2.87 -3.22 -11.26
CA ILE A 62 4.17 -3.18 -10.57
C ILE A 62 4.42 -4.48 -9.82
N LEU A 63 3.42 -4.95 -9.08
CA LEU A 63 3.52 -6.17 -8.27
C LEU A 63 3.41 -7.44 -9.11
N GLY A 64 2.76 -7.35 -10.26
CA GLY A 64 2.65 -8.45 -11.21
C GLY A 64 2.01 -9.68 -10.59
N ASN A 65 2.60 -10.85 -10.83
CA ASN A 65 2.09 -12.13 -10.34
C ASN A 65 2.64 -12.51 -8.96
N THR A 66 3.30 -11.58 -8.25
CA THR A 66 3.85 -11.86 -6.92
C THR A 66 2.78 -11.84 -5.84
N SER A 67 1.66 -11.16 -6.09
CA SER A 67 0.57 -11.04 -5.12
C SER A 67 -0.78 -10.83 -5.79
N ILE A 68 -1.83 -11.15 -5.05
CA ILE A 68 -3.21 -10.76 -5.37
C ILE A 68 -3.57 -9.65 -4.40
N ASN A 69 -4.03 -8.52 -4.93
CA ASN A 69 -4.24 -7.31 -4.14
C ASN A 69 -5.70 -6.93 -4.11
N THR A 70 -6.21 -6.61 -2.92
CA THR A 70 -7.57 -6.11 -2.73
C THR A 70 -7.50 -4.70 -2.16
N TYR A 71 -8.43 -3.84 -2.59
CA TYR A 71 -8.41 -2.41 -2.32
C TYR A 71 -9.72 -2.00 -1.65
N GLN A 72 -9.63 -1.35 -0.50
CA GLN A 72 -10.79 -0.88 0.26
C GLN A 72 -10.60 0.57 0.64
N VAL A 73 -11.68 1.36 0.50
CA VAL A 73 -11.66 2.77 0.92
C VAL A 73 -11.80 2.82 2.44
N ILE A 74 -10.93 3.62 3.08
CA ILE A 74 -11.00 3.85 4.51
C ILE A 74 -12.00 4.97 4.77
N ASP A 75 -12.89 4.75 5.74
CA ASP A 75 -13.79 5.80 6.20
C ASP A 75 -13.01 6.77 7.08
N GLU A 76 -12.61 7.90 6.50
CA GLU A 76 -11.78 8.90 7.19
C GLU A 76 -12.48 9.50 8.40
N ALA A 77 -13.80 9.59 8.37
CA ALA A 77 -14.56 10.18 9.47
C ALA A 77 -14.50 9.33 10.75
N LEU A 78 -14.36 8.01 10.58
CA LEU A 78 -14.30 7.07 11.70
C LEU A 78 -12.91 6.58 12.02
N ALA A 79 -11.96 6.76 11.10
CA ALA A 79 -10.59 6.26 11.25
C ALA A 79 -9.86 6.99 12.38
N GLN A 80 -8.98 6.25 13.06
CA GLN A 80 -8.12 6.78 14.10
C GLN A 80 -6.68 6.45 13.74
N GLY A 81 -5.78 7.42 13.93
CA GLY A 81 -4.34 7.22 13.69
C GLY A 81 -3.85 7.65 12.32
N LEU A 82 -4.72 7.95 11.35
CA LEU A 82 -4.30 8.36 10.01
C LEU A 82 -3.50 9.66 10.03
N SER A 83 -3.88 10.63 10.84
CA SER A 83 -3.16 11.90 10.94
C SER A 83 -1.74 11.70 11.43
N LYS A 84 -1.52 10.78 12.36
CA LYS A 84 -0.18 10.47 12.87
C LYS A 84 0.68 9.79 11.81
N LEU A 85 0.11 8.90 11.03
CA LEU A 85 0.82 8.28 9.90
C LEU A 85 1.22 9.32 8.88
N LYS A 86 0.33 10.26 8.56
CA LYS A 86 0.60 11.34 7.63
C LYS A 86 1.70 12.26 8.15
N GLU A 87 1.66 12.61 9.44
CA GLU A 87 2.71 13.42 10.07
C GLU A 87 4.07 12.72 10.00
N ALA A 88 4.14 11.42 10.29
CA ALA A 88 5.37 10.65 10.21
C ALA A 88 5.93 10.67 8.79
N GLU A 89 5.08 10.52 7.77
CA GLU A 89 5.48 10.59 6.37
C GLU A 89 6.04 11.96 6.01
N MET A 90 5.43 13.03 6.51
CA MET A 90 5.88 14.40 6.26
C MET A 90 7.23 14.70 6.90
N HIS A 91 7.57 14.05 7.99
CA HIS A 91 8.81 14.26 8.73
C HIS A 91 9.90 13.24 8.41
N ALA A 92 9.55 12.22 7.66
CA ALA A 92 10.52 11.24 7.21
C ALA A 92 11.28 11.76 6.01
#